data_a81d61476b877db74de1b2b468de1606
#
_entry.id   a81d61476b877db74de1b2b468de1606
#
_cell.length_a   1.000
_cell.length_b   1.000
_cell.length_c   1.000
_cell.angle_alpha   90.00
_cell.angle_beta   90.00
_cell.angle_gamma   90.00
#
_symmetry.space_group_name_H-M   'P 1'
#
loop_
_entity.id
_entity.type
_entity.pdbx_description
1 polymer ?
#
loop_
_entity_poly.entity_id
_entity_poly.type
_entity_poly.pdbx_seq_one_letter_code
_entity_poly.pdbx_strand_id
1 'polypeptide(L)'
;MIKPNTQINNIYGYVRVSTYEQATNGCSLDTQKKLISQFVKDKFGKEVDYFFVDAGESGTVSINARPGSRDMTDTIDENDIIITTRLDRLSRNSKDLLDIIPKLEEIGVTMYFCQQFGDIPIAYPKQDKEKGLHARFDMNEMANKIMLMVLSAVSEIEHGNIKDRFNDGKLDWASKSYAVGGSVPFGYQKVEEKHGRKSRWKLIEIPEEQEVLRTIYKCQRRGLGARRIAKQVQNMHPGFEDFPYWKVHNILNRKVQGLSFQEAV
;
A
#
# COMPACT_ATOMS: atom_id res chain seq x y z
N MET A 1 -25.60 -5.66 -22.75
CA MET A 1 -26.10 -7.02 -22.54
C MET A 1 -25.27 -7.95 -23.38
N ILE A 2 -24.59 -8.92 -22.79
CA ILE A 2 -23.95 -10.03 -23.52
C ILE A 2 -25.06 -10.72 -24.31
N LYS A 3 -24.81 -11.03 -25.59
CA LYS A 3 -25.80 -11.77 -26.37
C LYS A 3 -26.15 -13.06 -25.65
N PRO A 4 -27.45 -13.50 -25.68
CA PRO A 4 -27.90 -14.74 -25.03
C PRO A 4 -27.22 -16.03 -25.58
N ASN A 5 -26.23 -15.89 -26.47
CA ASN A 5 -25.56 -17.02 -27.12
C ASN A 5 -24.02 -17.03 -26.98
N THR A 6 -23.42 -16.12 -26.20
CA THR A 6 -22.00 -16.24 -25.84
C THR A 6 -21.89 -17.21 -24.67
N GLN A 7 -21.32 -18.36 -24.93
CA GLN A 7 -21.12 -19.38 -23.90
C GLN A 7 -20.04 -18.84 -22.93
N ILE A 8 -20.47 -18.42 -21.74
CA ILE A 8 -19.54 -18.05 -20.66
C ILE A 8 -18.96 -19.35 -20.12
N ASN A 9 -17.64 -19.50 -20.21
CA ASN A 9 -16.93 -20.65 -19.70
C ASN A 9 -16.84 -20.59 -18.18
N ASN A 10 -16.04 -19.69 -17.61
CA ASN A 10 -15.88 -19.56 -16.18
C ASN A 10 -16.04 -18.10 -15.75
N ILE A 11 -16.40 -17.89 -14.49
CA ILE A 11 -16.51 -16.59 -13.86
C ILE A 11 -15.56 -16.54 -12.68
N TYR A 12 -14.54 -15.72 -12.77
CA TYR A 12 -13.50 -15.56 -11.77
C TYR A 12 -13.64 -14.26 -10.99
N GLY A 13 -13.41 -14.33 -9.68
CA GLY A 13 -13.25 -13.15 -8.84
C GLY A 13 -11.77 -12.88 -8.57
N TYR A 14 -11.35 -11.63 -8.64
CA TYR A 14 -10.04 -11.22 -8.16
C TYR A 14 -10.17 -10.27 -6.97
N VAL A 15 -9.51 -10.60 -5.86
CA VAL A 15 -9.55 -9.82 -4.61
C VAL A 15 -8.14 -9.60 -4.06
N ARG A 16 -7.88 -8.38 -3.55
CA ARG A 16 -6.59 -8.00 -2.99
C ARG A 16 -6.75 -7.12 -1.76
N VAL A 17 -5.91 -7.35 -0.76
CA VAL A 17 -5.70 -6.43 0.37
C VAL A 17 -4.21 -6.31 0.68
N SER A 18 -3.74 -5.10 0.99
CA SER A 18 -2.41 -4.90 1.52
C SER A 18 -2.37 -5.19 3.02
N THR A 19 -1.19 -5.45 3.58
CA THR A 19 -0.98 -5.65 5.02
C THR A 19 -1.49 -4.46 5.84
N TYR A 20 -1.35 -3.25 5.33
CA TYR A 20 -1.86 -2.02 5.95
C TYR A 20 -3.39 -1.96 5.94
N GLU A 21 -4.03 -2.32 4.83
CA GLU A 21 -5.49 -2.32 4.69
C GLU A 21 -6.16 -3.38 5.58
N GLN A 22 -5.49 -4.53 5.80
CA GLN A 22 -5.94 -5.53 6.76
C GLN A 22 -6.00 -4.99 8.20
N ALA A 23 -5.05 -4.12 8.56
CA ALA A 23 -4.94 -3.56 9.90
C ALA A 23 -5.88 -2.37 10.17
N THR A 24 -6.31 -1.63 9.13
CA THR A 24 -6.94 -0.31 9.32
C THR A 24 -8.36 -0.16 8.80
N ASN A 25 -8.76 -0.86 7.75
CA ASN A 25 -9.94 -0.45 6.96
C ASN A 25 -10.94 -1.57 6.71
N GLY A 26 -11.33 -2.40 7.56
CA GLY A 26 -12.57 -3.21 7.41
C GLY A 26 -12.98 -3.71 5.99
N CYS A 27 -12.22 -3.37 4.95
CA CYS A 27 -12.41 -3.84 3.58
C CYS A 27 -11.72 -5.20 3.43
N SER A 28 -12.25 -6.18 4.15
CA SER A 28 -11.72 -7.54 4.18
C SER A 28 -11.85 -8.20 2.81
N LEU A 29 -11.02 -9.22 2.56
CA LEU A 29 -11.17 -10.11 1.40
C LEU A 29 -12.60 -10.65 1.31
N ASP A 30 -13.22 -10.98 2.45
CA ASP A 30 -14.58 -11.50 2.51
C ASP A 30 -15.62 -10.50 2.05
N THR A 31 -15.45 -9.21 2.37
CA THR A 31 -16.33 -8.16 1.87
C THR A 31 -16.24 -8.04 0.36
N GLN A 32 -15.02 -8.07 -0.20
CA GLN A 32 -14.83 -8.04 -1.66
C GLN A 32 -15.45 -9.27 -2.33
N LYS A 33 -15.24 -10.47 -1.79
CA LYS A 33 -15.84 -11.72 -2.29
C LYS A 33 -17.37 -11.64 -2.30
N LYS A 34 -17.99 -11.17 -1.21
CA LYS A 34 -19.46 -11.01 -1.13
C LYS A 34 -19.99 -10.06 -2.20
N LEU A 35 -19.34 -8.91 -2.41
CA LEU A 35 -19.74 -7.92 -3.42
C LEU A 35 -19.63 -8.48 -4.84
N ILE A 36 -18.56 -9.21 -5.15
CA ILE A 36 -18.38 -9.87 -6.44
C ILE A 36 -19.43 -10.97 -6.63
N SER A 37 -19.66 -11.82 -5.63
CA SER A 37 -20.66 -12.88 -5.70
C SER A 37 -22.07 -12.34 -5.91
N GLN A 38 -22.42 -11.23 -5.24
CA GLN A 38 -23.71 -10.58 -5.44
C GLN A 38 -23.85 -10.05 -6.87
N PHE A 39 -22.83 -9.36 -7.38
CA PHE A 39 -22.80 -8.84 -8.74
C PHE A 39 -22.96 -9.97 -9.79
N VAL A 40 -22.24 -11.09 -9.60
CA VAL A 40 -22.34 -12.27 -10.50
C VAL A 40 -23.74 -12.83 -10.49
N LYS A 41 -24.33 -13.00 -9.32
CA LYS A 41 -25.68 -13.53 -9.17
C LYS A 41 -26.72 -12.62 -9.83
N ASP A 42 -26.63 -11.31 -9.60
CA ASP A 42 -27.60 -10.34 -10.13
C ASP A 42 -27.48 -10.19 -11.65
N LYS A 43 -26.27 -10.23 -12.19
CA LYS A 43 -26.02 -9.98 -13.62
C LYS A 43 -26.10 -11.24 -14.48
N PHE A 44 -25.58 -12.36 -14.01
CA PHE A 44 -25.43 -13.59 -14.79
C PHE A 44 -26.31 -14.73 -14.30
N GLY A 45 -26.92 -14.62 -13.11
CA GLY A 45 -27.69 -15.71 -12.49
C GLY A 45 -26.82 -16.93 -12.13
N LYS A 46 -25.50 -16.74 -12.04
CA LYS A 46 -24.49 -17.79 -11.76
C LYS A 46 -23.79 -17.53 -10.44
N GLU A 47 -22.91 -18.44 -10.05
CA GLU A 47 -21.97 -18.26 -8.96
C GLU A 47 -20.56 -18.01 -9.51
N VAL A 48 -19.64 -17.56 -8.65
CA VAL A 48 -18.22 -17.39 -8.97
C VAL A 48 -17.57 -18.76 -8.89
N ASP A 49 -16.90 -19.18 -9.95
CA ASP A 49 -16.25 -20.49 -10.02
C ASP A 49 -14.99 -20.54 -9.15
N TYR A 50 -14.19 -19.48 -9.15
CA TYR A 50 -12.96 -19.40 -8.33
C TYR A 50 -12.58 -17.96 -7.99
N PHE A 51 -11.91 -17.77 -6.84
CA PHE A 51 -11.36 -16.50 -6.40
C PHE A 51 -9.84 -16.52 -6.37
N PHE A 52 -9.20 -15.70 -7.19
CA PHE A 52 -7.78 -15.39 -7.08
C PHE A 52 -7.55 -14.36 -5.98
N VAL A 53 -6.60 -14.64 -5.09
CA VAL A 53 -6.42 -13.86 -3.86
C VAL A 53 -4.98 -13.40 -3.69
N ASP A 54 -4.78 -12.09 -3.57
CA ASP A 54 -3.52 -11.49 -3.16
C ASP A 54 -3.65 -10.89 -1.75
N ALA A 55 -3.35 -11.70 -0.73
CA ALA A 55 -3.42 -11.31 0.67
C ALA A 55 -2.08 -10.72 1.14
N GLY A 56 -2.09 -9.48 1.65
CA GLY A 56 -0.89 -8.81 2.12
C GLY A 56 -0.06 -8.13 1.01
N GLU A 57 -0.50 -8.20 -0.23
CA GLU A 57 0.22 -7.66 -1.38
C GLU A 57 -0.16 -6.19 -1.67
N SER A 58 0.85 -5.34 -1.89
CA SER A 58 0.61 -3.94 -2.25
C SER A 58 0.12 -3.82 -3.70
N GLY A 59 -0.86 -2.92 -3.93
CA GLY A 59 -1.29 -2.58 -5.29
C GLY A 59 -0.24 -1.88 -6.15
N THR A 60 0.90 -1.45 -5.56
CA THR A 60 2.04 -0.89 -6.27
C THR A 60 3.01 -1.95 -6.79
N VAL A 61 2.92 -3.19 -6.28
CA VAL A 61 3.64 -4.34 -6.84
C VAL A 61 3.00 -4.71 -8.16
N SER A 62 3.82 -4.99 -9.19
CA SER A 62 3.31 -5.36 -10.52
C SER A 62 2.37 -6.57 -10.46
N ILE A 63 1.34 -6.56 -11.31
CA ILE A 63 0.38 -7.65 -11.47
C ILE A 63 1.11 -8.98 -11.71
N ASN A 64 2.13 -8.97 -12.56
CA ASN A 64 2.89 -10.18 -12.90
C ASN A 64 3.78 -10.71 -11.75
N ALA A 65 4.00 -9.92 -10.71
CA ALA A 65 4.86 -10.28 -9.58
C ALA A 65 4.05 -10.83 -8.38
N ARG A 66 2.73 -10.63 -8.35
CA ARG A 66 1.86 -11.09 -7.26
C ARG A 66 1.36 -12.51 -7.53
N PRO A 67 1.37 -13.41 -6.53
CA PRO A 67 0.99 -14.82 -6.73
C PRO A 67 -0.42 -14.98 -7.30
N GLY A 68 -1.44 -14.40 -6.67
CA GLY A 68 -2.83 -14.56 -7.07
C GLY A 68 -3.15 -13.97 -8.45
N SER A 69 -2.54 -12.82 -8.78
CA SER A 69 -2.75 -12.24 -10.12
C SER A 69 -1.97 -12.98 -11.21
N ARG A 70 -0.83 -13.60 -10.89
CA ARG A 70 -0.11 -14.46 -11.81
C ARG A 70 -0.94 -15.72 -12.09
N ASP A 71 -1.41 -16.42 -11.05
CA ASP A 71 -2.27 -17.59 -11.20
C ASP A 71 -3.52 -17.26 -12.03
N MET A 72 -4.09 -16.05 -11.84
CA MET A 72 -5.19 -15.56 -12.67
C MET A 72 -4.78 -15.48 -14.15
N THR A 73 -3.66 -14.81 -14.46
CA THR A 73 -3.22 -14.62 -15.86
C THR A 73 -2.83 -15.92 -16.53
N ASP A 74 -2.38 -16.92 -15.77
CA ASP A 74 -1.99 -18.24 -16.29
C ASP A 74 -3.18 -19.20 -16.47
N THR A 75 -4.31 -18.89 -15.81
CA THR A 75 -5.51 -19.78 -15.79
C THR A 75 -6.60 -19.35 -16.78
N ILE A 76 -6.72 -18.03 -17.03
CA ILE A 76 -7.82 -17.48 -17.85
C ILE A 76 -7.71 -17.86 -19.32
N ASP A 77 -8.87 -18.10 -19.94
CA ASP A 77 -8.98 -18.49 -21.35
C ASP A 77 -10.13 -17.73 -22.03
N GLU A 78 -10.31 -17.96 -23.34
CA GLU A 78 -11.35 -17.32 -24.14
C GLU A 78 -12.75 -17.54 -23.54
N ASN A 79 -13.57 -16.48 -23.58
CA ASN A 79 -14.93 -16.44 -23.02
C ASN A 79 -15.02 -16.54 -21.49
N ASP A 80 -13.92 -16.42 -20.77
CA ASP A 80 -13.94 -16.26 -19.32
C ASP A 80 -14.30 -14.83 -18.92
N ILE A 81 -14.82 -14.70 -17.70
CA ILE A 81 -15.16 -13.39 -17.10
C ILE A 81 -14.33 -13.21 -15.85
N ILE A 82 -13.67 -12.05 -15.73
CA ILE A 82 -12.98 -11.61 -14.51
C ILE A 82 -13.76 -10.47 -13.88
N ILE A 83 -13.96 -10.56 -12.57
CA ILE A 83 -14.63 -9.51 -11.80
C ILE A 83 -13.78 -9.12 -10.60
N THR A 84 -13.55 -7.85 -10.45
CA THR A 84 -12.96 -7.28 -9.23
C THR A 84 -13.82 -6.10 -8.75
N THR A 85 -13.61 -5.61 -7.53
CA THR A 85 -14.45 -4.55 -6.99
C THR A 85 -14.12 -3.19 -7.59
N ARG A 86 -12.84 -2.83 -7.61
CA ARG A 86 -12.36 -1.51 -8.06
C ARG A 86 -11.01 -1.63 -8.76
N LEU A 87 -10.66 -0.61 -9.54
CA LEU A 87 -9.40 -0.52 -10.27
C LEU A 87 -8.17 -0.65 -9.36
N ASP A 88 -8.18 0.02 -8.20
CA ASP A 88 -7.09 -0.02 -7.22
C ASP A 88 -6.90 -1.39 -6.57
N ARG A 89 -7.86 -2.30 -6.69
CA ARG A 89 -7.71 -3.71 -6.29
C ARG A 89 -6.91 -4.48 -7.33
N LEU A 90 -7.12 -4.20 -8.61
CA LEU A 90 -6.34 -4.84 -9.67
C LEU A 90 -4.91 -4.29 -9.69
N SER A 91 -4.72 -2.99 -9.88
CA SER A 91 -3.42 -2.32 -9.77
C SER A 91 -3.58 -0.84 -9.41
N ARG A 92 -2.57 -0.29 -8.72
CA ARG A 92 -2.39 1.16 -8.53
C ARG A 92 -1.34 1.72 -9.51
N ASN A 93 -0.76 0.87 -10.34
CA ASN A 93 0.20 1.26 -11.36
C ASN A 93 -0.51 1.37 -12.70
N SER A 94 -0.55 2.58 -13.25
CA SER A 94 -1.20 2.86 -14.54
C SER A 94 -0.60 2.03 -15.68
N LYS A 95 0.70 1.76 -15.65
CA LYS A 95 1.37 0.95 -16.66
C LYS A 95 0.85 -0.48 -16.66
N ASP A 96 0.71 -1.10 -15.49
CA ASP A 96 0.19 -2.46 -15.37
C ASP A 96 -1.23 -2.57 -15.97
N LEU A 97 -2.06 -1.54 -15.75
CA LEU A 97 -3.44 -1.51 -16.28
C LEU A 97 -3.47 -1.37 -17.80
N LEU A 98 -2.59 -0.50 -18.34
CA LEU A 98 -2.45 -0.30 -19.79
C LEU A 98 -1.87 -1.55 -20.49
N ASP A 99 -1.11 -2.36 -19.78
CA ASP A 99 -0.50 -3.59 -20.32
C ASP A 99 -1.47 -4.79 -20.23
N ILE A 100 -2.24 -4.91 -19.13
CA ILE A 100 -3.09 -6.09 -18.91
C ILE A 100 -4.40 -6.03 -19.70
N ILE A 101 -5.04 -4.86 -19.78
CA ILE A 101 -6.35 -4.76 -20.44
C ILE A 101 -6.32 -5.19 -21.90
N PRO A 102 -5.36 -4.72 -22.74
CA PRO A 102 -5.25 -5.20 -24.12
C PRO A 102 -4.97 -6.70 -24.23
N LYS A 103 -4.21 -7.29 -23.28
CA LYS A 103 -3.94 -8.72 -23.23
C LYS A 103 -5.22 -9.54 -22.98
N LEU A 104 -6.04 -9.09 -22.01
CA LEU A 104 -7.33 -9.71 -21.74
C LEU A 104 -8.26 -9.68 -22.97
N GLU A 105 -8.27 -8.55 -23.67
CA GLU A 105 -9.04 -8.39 -24.93
C GLU A 105 -8.51 -9.31 -26.05
N GLU A 106 -7.18 -9.51 -26.13
CA GLU A 106 -6.57 -10.45 -27.09
C GLU A 106 -6.91 -11.91 -26.81
N ILE A 107 -6.89 -12.31 -25.53
CA ILE A 107 -7.27 -13.65 -25.10
C ILE A 107 -8.77 -13.88 -25.30
N GLY A 108 -9.58 -12.82 -25.31
CA GLY A 108 -11.04 -12.93 -25.42
C GLY A 108 -11.74 -12.97 -24.07
N VAL A 109 -11.11 -12.41 -23.03
CA VAL A 109 -11.65 -12.32 -21.67
C VAL A 109 -12.42 -11.03 -21.47
N THR A 110 -13.56 -11.12 -20.74
CA THR A 110 -14.35 -9.96 -20.35
C THR A 110 -14.05 -9.57 -18.91
N MET A 111 -13.79 -8.27 -18.63
CA MET A 111 -13.47 -7.79 -17.28
C MET A 111 -14.43 -6.73 -16.79
N TYR A 112 -14.87 -6.85 -15.50
CA TYR A 112 -15.74 -5.91 -14.82
C TYR A 112 -15.12 -5.39 -13.52
N PHE A 113 -15.42 -4.12 -13.19
CA PHE A 113 -15.17 -3.49 -11.88
C PHE A 113 -16.51 -3.17 -11.22
N CYS A 114 -17.05 -4.12 -10.46
CA CYS A 114 -18.45 -4.10 -10.04
C CYS A 114 -18.87 -2.90 -9.17
N GLN A 115 -17.93 -2.29 -8.41
CA GLN A 115 -18.22 -1.10 -7.60
C GLN A 115 -17.91 0.24 -8.32
N GLN A 116 -17.18 0.20 -9.43
CA GLN A 116 -16.71 1.43 -10.05
C GLN A 116 -17.41 1.72 -11.38
N PHE A 117 -17.62 0.70 -12.19
CA PHE A 117 -18.24 0.82 -13.51
C PHE A 117 -19.54 0.02 -13.64
N GLY A 118 -19.93 -0.70 -12.59
CA GLY A 118 -21.13 -1.51 -12.57
C GLY A 118 -21.18 -2.52 -13.72
N ASP A 119 -22.22 -2.41 -14.52
CA ASP A 119 -22.50 -3.34 -15.64
C ASP A 119 -21.65 -3.11 -16.90
N ILE A 120 -20.78 -2.11 -16.90
CA ILE A 120 -19.95 -1.76 -18.07
C ILE A 120 -18.66 -2.59 -18.01
N PRO A 121 -18.36 -3.43 -19.01
CA PRO A 121 -17.09 -4.12 -19.09
C PRO A 121 -15.98 -3.15 -19.50
N ILE A 122 -14.81 -3.29 -18.92
CA ILE A 122 -13.63 -2.48 -19.27
C ILE A 122 -12.72 -3.19 -20.28
N ALA A 123 -12.66 -4.53 -20.21
CA ALA A 123 -12.06 -5.36 -21.24
C ALA A 123 -13.14 -6.29 -21.82
N TYR A 124 -13.10 -6.55 -23.12
CA TYR A 124 -13.99 -7.47 -23.82
C TYR A 124 -13.35 -7.93 -25.14
N PRO A 125 -13.75 -9.12 -25.67
CA PRO A 125 -13.13 -9.71 -26.84
C PRO A 125 -13.09 -8.78 -28.05
N LYS A 126 -11.96 -8.70 -28.75
CA LYS A 126 -11.80 -7.87 -29.97
C LYS A 126 -12.85 -8.18 -31.03
N GLN A 127 -13.22 -9.45 -31.20
CA GLN A 127 -14.25 -9.87 -32.15
C GLN A 127 -15.63 -9.26 -31.88
N ASP A 128 -15.94 -8.95 -30.62
CA ASP A 128 -17.18 -8.29 -30.25
C ASP A 128 -17.13 -6.79 -30.51
N LYS A 129 -15.94 -6.17 -30.48
CA LYS A 129 -15.73 -4.78 -30.95
C LYS A 129 -16.05 -4.65 -32.42
N GLU A 130 -15.51 -5.53 -33.27
CA GLU A 130 -15.71 -5.52 -34.71
C GLU A 130 -17.18 -5.73 -35.10
N LYS A 131 -17.93 -6.49 -34.32
CA LYS A 131 -19.36 -6.75 -34.54
C LYS A 131 -20.27 -5.63 -34.02
N GLY A 132 -19.72 -4.56 -33.43
CA GLY A 132 -20.48 -3.47 -32.83
C GLY A 132 -21.36 -3.92 -31.64
N LEU A 133 -21.03 -5.05 -31.02
CA LEU A 133 -21.84 -5.69 -29.98
C LEU A 133 -21.92 -4.82 -28.73
N HIS A 134 -20.89 -4.00 -28.48
CA HIS A 134 -20.79 -3.04 -27.41
C HIS A 134 -20.80 -1.60 -27.93
N ALA A 135 -21.42 -1.34 -29.10
CA ALA A 135 -21.46 -0.05 -29.79
C ALA A 135 -21.96 1.13 -28.94
N ARG A 136 -22.65 0.89 -27.82
CA ARG A 136 -22.96 1.93 -26.82
C ARG A 136 -21.73 2.41 -26.03
N PHE A 137 -20.64 1.68 -26.09
CA PHE A 137 -19.39 1.92 -25.37
C PHE A 137 -18.20 2.11 -26.33
N ASP A 138 -18.46 2.04 -27.65
CA ASP A 138 -17.53 2.47 -28.70
C ASP A 138 -17.31 4.01 -28.71
N MET A 139 -17.23 4.60 -27.55
CA MET A 139 -16.49 5.83 -27.42
C MET A 139 -15.03 5.46 -27.68
N ASN A 140 -14.58 5.80 -28.88
CA ASN A 140 -13.21 5.71 -29.36
C ASN A 140 -12.23 5.00 -28.43
N GLU A 141 -11.58 3.93 -28.86
CA GLU A 141 -10.51 3.21 -28.12
C GLU A 141 -9.58 4.17 -27.37
N MET A 142 -9.39 5.36 -27.94
CA MET A 142 -8.65 6.48 -27.36
C MET A 142 -9.34 7.09 -26.13
N ALA A 143 -10.67 7.21 -26.11
CA ALA A 143 -11.41 7.76 -24.98
C ALA A 143 -11.41 6.78 -23.79
N ASN A 144 -11.51 5.48 -24.03
CA ASN A 144 -11.36 4.46 -23.00
C ASN A 144 -9.95 4.43 -22.41
N LYS A 145 -8.91 4.55 -23.24
CA LYS A 145 -7.51 4.69 -22.79
C LYS A 145 -7.31 5.97 -21.97
N ILE A 146 -7.85 7.12 -22.44
CA ILE A 146 -7.77 8.38 -21.70
C ILE A 146 -8.51 8.27 -20.37
N MET A 147 -9.71 7.69 -20.34
CA MET A 147 -10.47 7.49 -19.12
C MET A 147 -9.74 6.60 -18.12
N LEU A 148 -9.12 5.51 -18.57
CA LEU A 148 -8.29 4.66 -17.73
C LEU A 148 -7.06 5.38 -17.20
N MET A 149 -6.38 6.20 -18.03
CA MET A 149 -5.25 7.03 -17.60
C MET A 149 -5.68 8.04 -16.53
N VAL A 150 -6.79 8.74 -16.72
CA VAL A 150 -7.32 9.71 -15.75
C VAL A 150 -7.67 9.03 -14.43
N LEU A 151 -8.38 7.90 -14.47
CA LEU A 151 -8.76 7.16 -13.27
C LEU A 151 -7.55 6.57 -12.54
N SER A 152 -6.54 6.11 -13.27
CA SER A 152 -5.27 5.67 -12.68
C SER A 152 -4.54 6.82 -12.01
N ALA A 153 -4.44 7.98 -12.67
CA ALA A 153 -3.82 9.18 -12.12
C ALA A 153 -4.54 9.66 -10.85
N VAL A 154 -5.87 9.67 -10.83
CA VAL A 154 -6.68 10.00 -9.64
C VAL A 154 -6.38 9.02 -8.50
N SER A 155 -6.32 7.72 -8.79
CA SER A 155 -5.99 6.70 -7.78
C SER A 155 -4.57 6.86 -7.20
N GLU A 156 -3.60 7.27 -8.03
CA GLU A 156 -2.23 7.57 -7.58
C GLU A 156 -2.19 8.82 -6.69
N ILE A 157 -2.92 9.88 -7.05
CA ILE A 157 -3.04 11.11 -6.28
C ILE A 157 -3.71 10.83 -4.92
N GLU A 158 -4.80 10.06 -4.89
CA GLU A 158 -5.46 9.68 -3.64
C GLU A 158 -4.52 8.89 -2.72
N HIS A 159 -3.73 7.96 -3.29
CA HIS A 159 -2.74 7.21 -2.53
C HIS A 159 -1.62 8.10 -1.98
N GLY A 160 -1.13 9.06 -2.77
CA GLY A 160 -0.19 10.09 -2.33
C GLY A 160 -0.74 10.89 -1.16
N ASN A 161 -1.94 11.42 -1.28
CA ASN A 161 -2.62 12.20 -0.23
C ASN A 161 -2.81 11.42 1.08
N ILE A 162 -3.13 10.11 1.01
CA ILE A 162 -3.26 9.25 2.20
C ILE A 162 -1.89 9.09 2.89
N LYS A 163 -0.83 8.88 2.12
CA LYS A 163 0.54 8.75 2.64
C LYS A 163 1.00 10.05 3.30
N ASP A 164 0.71 11.19 2.69
CA ASP A 164 1.09 12.50 3.22
C ASP A 164 0.34 12.81 4.52
N ARG A 165 -0.99 12.60 4.57
CA ARG A 165 -1.77 12.73 5.82
C ARG A 165 -1.27 11.82 6.93
N PHE A 166 -0.82 10.61 6.58
CA PHE A 166 -0.24 9.68 7.56
C PHE A 166 1.13 10.16 8.07
N ASN A 167 1.96 10.72 7.18
CA ASN A 167 3.24 11.31 7.56
C ASN A 167 3.04 12.58 8.41
N ASP A 168 2.10 13.44 8.04
CA ASP A 168 1.74 14.64 8.81
C ASP A 168 1.22 14.25 10.21
N GLY A 169 0.39 13.24 10.29
CA GLY A 169 -0.05 12.68 11.56
C GLY A 169 1.10 12.15 12.42
N LYS A 170 2.10 11.48 11.81
CA LYS A 170 3.31 11.04 12.51
C LYS A 170 4.14 12.22 13.02
N LEU A 171 4.29 13.29 12.22
CA LEU A 171 5.03 14.49 12.61
C LEU A 171 4.33 15.21 13.77
N ASP A 172 3.00 15.34 13.72
CA ASP A 172 2.22 15.91 14.82
C ASP A 172 2.38 15.10 16.12
N TRP A 173 2.35 13.77 16.02
CA TRP A 173 2.58 12.91 17.19
C TRP A 173 4.00 13.02 17.73
N ALA A 174 5.01 13.08 16.85
CA ALA A 174 6.40 13.24 17.24
C ALA A 174 6.64 14.61 17.91
N SER A 175 6.03 15.69 17.40
CA SER A 175 6.12 17.04 18.01
C SER A 175 5.53 17.10 19.42
N LYS A 176 4.56 16.23 19.72
CA LYS A 176 3.95 16.06 21.05
C LYS A 176 4.68 15.04 21.93
N SER A 177 5.88 14.61 21.54
CA SER A 177 6.70 13.60 22.22
C SER A 177 6.03 12.22 22.37
N TYR A 178 5.06 11.86 21.48
CA TYR A 178 4.53 10.52 21.44
C TYR A 178 5.39 9.58 20.59
N ALA A 179 5.47 8.32 21.01
CA ALA A 179 6.20 7.31 20.26
C ALA A 179 5.48 6.97 18.95
N VAL A 180 6.12 7.24 17.83
CA VAL A 180 5.61 6.95 16.48
C VAL A 180 6.21 5.65 15.97
N GLY A 181 5.78 4.51 16.56
CA GLY A 181 6.24 3.17 16.15
C GLY A 181 7.73 2.89 16.39
N GLY A 182 8.15 1.65 16.15
CA GLY A 182 9.56 1.26 16.21
C GLY A 182 10.16 1.14 17.62
N SER A 183 11.50 0.99 17.68
CA SER A 183 12.26 0.92 18.92
C SER A 183 12.43 2.30 19.56
N VAL A 184 12.46 2.35 20.90
CA VAL A 184 12.71 3.59 21.65
C VAL A 184 14.07 4.17 21.27
N PRO A 185 14.16 5.49 20.95
CA PRO A 185 15.44 6.15 20.74
C PRO A 185 16.29 6.13 22.01
N PHE A 186 17.62 6.02 21.87
CA PHE A 186 18.54 6.22 22.97
C PHE A 186 18.35 7.65 23.51
N GLY A 187 18.37 7.81 24.81
CA GLY A 187 18.05 9.07 25.49
C GLY A 187 16.60 9.20 25.95
N TYR A 188 15.74 8.23 25.64
CA TYR A 188 14.32 8.27 25.99
C TYR A 188 13.83 6.93 26.51
N GLN A 189 12.79 7.00 27.35
CA GLN A 189 11.99 5.84 27.78
C GLN A 189 10.54 6.02 27.38
N LYS A 190 9.84 4.90 27.16
CA LYS A 190 8.40 4.88 26.90
C LYS A 190 7.63 4.84 28.22
N VAL A 191 6.70 5.76 28.40
CA VAL A 191 5.75 5.76 29.52
C VAL A 191 4.34 5.73 28.94
N GLU A 192 3.50 4.87 29.49
CA GLU A 192 2.10 4.77 29.06
C GLU A 192 1.29 5.92 29.64
N GLU A 193 0.66 6.70 28.79
CA GLU A 193 -0.27 7.75 29.15
C GLU A 193 -1.70 7.34 28.78
N LYS A 194 -2.57 7.23 29.79
CA LYS A 194 -3.97 6.85 29.59
C LYS A 194 -4.81 8.06 29.23
N HIS A 195 -5.46 8.03 28.05
CA HIS A 195 -6.43 9.04 27.62
C HIS A 195 -7.81 8.36 27.46
N GLY A 196 -8.58 8.31 28.50
CA GLY A 196 -9.87 7.63 28.54
C GLY A 196 -9.73 6.12 28.26
N ARG A 197 -10.39 5.61 27.18
CA ARG A 197 -10.31 4.19 26.77
C ARG A 197 -9.09 3.84 25.90
N LYS A 198 -8.24 4.83 25.55
CA LYS A 198 -7.07 4.63 24.69
C LYS A 198 -5.80 4.90 25.49
N SER A 199 -4.81 4.02 25.40
CA SER A 199 -3.47 4.26 25.91
C SER A 199 -2.56 4.76 24.79
N ARG A 200 -1.64 5.66 25.13
CA ARG A 200 -0.61 6.20 24.25
C ARG A 200 0.75 6.09 24.92
N TRP A 201 1.78 5.90 24.10
CA TRP A 201 3.14 5.82 24.59
C TRP A 201 3.82 7.18 24.42
N LYS A 202 4.17 7.83 25.51
CA LYS A 202 4.93 9.07 25.53
C LYS A 202 6.40 8.78 25.72
N LEU A 203 7.26 9.52 25.02
CA LEU A 203 8.70 9.49 25.20
C LEU A 203 9.09 10.51 26.26
N ILE A 204 9.75 10.04 27.31
CA ILE A 204 10.30 10.88 28.38
C ILE A 204 11.82 10.78 28.32
N GLU A 205 12.50 11.92 28.45
CA GLU A 205 13.96 11.99 28.44
C GLU A 205 14.56 11.30 29.66
N ILE A 206 15.68 10.58 29.41
CA ILE A 206 16.53 10.01 30.47
C ILE A 206 17.72 10.97 30.61
N PRO A 207 17.83 11.75 31.71
CA PRO A 207 18.82 12.82 31.83
C PRO A 207 20.27 12.38 31.56
N GLU A 208 20.65 11.22 32.08
CA GLU A 208 22.00 10.66 31.92
C GLU A 208 22.30 10.32 30.45
N GLU A 209 21.36 9.69 29.76
CA GLU A 209 21.52 9.37 28.34
C GLU A 209 21.48 10.62 27.45
N GLN A 210 20.76 11.68 27.86
CA GLN A 210 20.73 12.95 27.16
C GLN A 210 22.09 13.66 27.21
N GLU A 211 22.81 13.61 28.32
CA GLU A 211 24.17 14.14 28.41
C GLU A 211 25.14 13.40 27.48
N VAL A 212 25.01 12.08 27.39
CA VAL A 212 25.76 11.27 26.41
C VAL A 212 25.46 11.70 25.00
N LEU A 213 24.19 11.93 24.64
CA LEU A 213 23.80 12.43 23.34
C LEU A 213 24.44 13.79 23.02
N ARG A 214 24.41 14.75 23.95
CA ARG A 214 25.08 16.06 23.79
C ARG A 214 26.56 15.88 23.49
N THR A 215 27.23 14.97 24.20
CA THR A 215 28.66 14.68 23.97
C THR A 215 28.89 14.08 22.59
N ILE A 216 28.05 13.13 22.14
CA ILE A 216 28.12 12.52 20.81
C ILE A 216 28.01 13.59 19.72
N TYR A 217 26.98 14.45 19.76
CA TYR A 217 26.76 15.50 18.76
C TYR A 217 27.85 16.57 18.80
N LYS A 218 28.34 16.96 19.99
CA LYS A 218 29.46 17.90 20.11
C LYS A 218 30.74 17.35 19.47
N CYS A 219 31.01 16.06 19.64
CA CYS A 219 32.17 15.40 19.05
C CYS A 219 32.00 15.24 17.53
N GLN A 220 30.79 14.93 17.06
CA GLN A 220 30.48 14.87 15.63
C GLN A 220 30.74 16.22 14.94
N ARG A 221 30.30 17.34 15.52
CA ARG A 221 30.57 18.70 14.98
C ARG A 221 32.06 19.03 14.88
N ARG A 222 32.88 18.39 15.72
CA ARG A 222 34.35 18.50 15.65
C ARG A 222 34.99 17.57 14.62
N GLY A 223 34.18 16.81 13.84
CA GLY A 223 34.66 15.90 12.81
C GLY A 223 35.21 14.57 13.33
N LEU A 224 34.90 14.17 14.58
CA LEU A 224 35.38 12.91 15.12
C LEU A 224 34.57 11.72 14.54
N GLY A 225 35.25 10.64 14.17
CA GLY A 225 34.60 9.39 13.75
C GLY A 225 34.02 8.59 14.94
N ALA A 226 33.03 7.73 14.64
CA ALA A 226 32.24 6.99 15.65
C ALA A 226 33.08 6.25 16.72
N ARG A 227 34.22 5.65 16.35
CA ARG A 227 35.12 4.95 17.31
C ARG A 227 35.76 5.92 18.31
N ARG A 228 36.16 7.13 17.86
CA ARG A 228 36.74 8.15 18.73
C ARG A 228 35.67 8.76 19.63
N ILE A 229 34.46 8.96 19.12
CA ILE A 229 33.31 9.43 19.89
C ILE A 229 32.96 8.45 21.00
N ALA A 230 32.87 7.15 20.67
CA ALA A 230 32.59 6.12 21.67
C ALA A 230 33.62 6.13 22.82
N LYS A 231 34.93 6.26 22.48
CA LYS A 231 36.00 6.34 23.49
C LYS A 231 35.87 7.60 24.37
N GLN A 232 35.44 8.72 23.82
CA GLN A 232 35.17 9.92 24.60
C GLN A 232 33.97 9.75 25.54
N VAL A 233 32.89 9.12 25.08
CA VAL A 233 31.73 8.80 25.92
C VAL A 233 32.13 7.91 27.08
N GLN A 234 32.88 6.82 26.82
CA GLN A 234 33.40 5.91 27.83
C GLN A 234 34.23 6.61 28.92
N ASN A 235 35.04 7.60 28.51
CA ASN A 235 35.92 8.32 29.46
C ASN A 235 35.20 9.43 30.23
N MET A 236 34.13 9.98 29.71
CA MET A 236 33.48 11.17 30.27
C MET A 236 32.21 10.89 31.05
N HIS A 237 31.56 9.76 30.79
CA HIS A 237 30.27 9.43 31.40
C HIS A 237 30.35 8.14 32.22
N PRO A 238 30.34 8.23 33.58
CA PRO A 238 30.24 7.07 34.43
C PRO A 238 28.97 6.27 34.15
N GLY A 239 29.08 4.96 34.10
CA GLY A 239 27.97 4.06 33.72
C GLY A 239 27.88 3.73 32.23
N PHE A 240 28.76 4.33 31.38
CA PHE A 240 28.83 4.07 29.94
C PHE A 240 30.22 3.60 29.48
N GLU A 241 30.97 2.94 30.36
CA GLU A 241 32.33 2.47 30.12
C GLU A 241 32.43 1.49 28.93
N ASP A 242 31.37 0.70 28.72
CA ASP A 242 31.25 -0.25 27.60
C ASP A 242 30.46 0.26 26.42
N PHE A 243 30.31 1.60 26.24
CA PHE A 243 29.50 2.18 25.19
C PHE A 243 30.08 1.87 23.81
N PRO A 244 29.41 1.04 22.97
CA PRO A 244 30.01 0.53 21.75
C PRO A 244 29.93 1.54 20.60
N TYR A 245 30.94 1.55 19.70
CA TYR A 245 30.99 2.46 18.57
C TYR A 245 29.82 2.29 17.55
N TRP A 246 29.30 1.08 17.42
CA TRP A 246 28.14 0.84 16.53
C TRP A 246 26.88 1.53 17.05
N LYS A 247 26.74 1.70 18.38
CA LYS A 247 25.63 2.47 18.97
C LYS A 247 25.73 3.95 18.61
N VAL A 248 26.94 4.51 18.60
CA VAL A 248 27.20 5.87 18.10
C VAL A 248 26.80 5.98 16.62
N HIS A 249 27.23 5.03 15.79
CA HIS A 249 26.89 5.01 14.37
C HIS A 249 25.38 4.96 14.15
N ASN A 250 24.67 4.14 14.89
CA ASN A 250 23.22 4.04 14.81
C ASN A 250 22.51 5.32 15.28
N ILE A 251 23.02 5.98 16.32
CA ILE A 251 22.48 7.26 16.81
C ILE A 251 22.65 8.34 15.75
N LEU A 252 23.83 8.46 15.14
CA LEU A 252 24.13 9.48 14.14
C LEU A 252 23.40 9.29 12.81
N ASN A 253 23.14 8.03 12.40
CA ASN A 253 22.43 7.69 11.17
C ASN A 253 20.92 7.65 11.33
N ARG A 254 20.41 7.65 12.55
CA ARG A 254 18.98 7.60 12.81
C ARG A 254 18.36 8.96 12.53
N LYS A 255 17.57 9.02 11.43
CA LYS A 255 16.64 10.15 11.22
C LYS A 255 15.49 10.01 12.22
N VAL A 256 15.61 10.65 13.36
CA VAL A 256 14.51 10.74 14.33
C VAL A 256 13.56 11.81 13.81
N GLN A 257 12.49 11.39 13.13
CA GLN A 257 11.45 12.31 12.65
C GLN A 257 10.82 13.03 13.85
N GLY A 258 10.94 14.34 13.90
CA GLY A 258 10.25 15.22 14.86
C GLY A 258 10.95 15.48 16.19
N LEU A 259 12.12 14.91 16.46
CA LEU A 259 12.95 15.30 17.61
C LEU A 259 14.18 16.06 17.09
N SER A 260 14.13 17.38 17.12
CA SER A 260 15.23 18.24 16.66
C SER A 260 16.34 18.30 17.70
N PHE A 261 17.18 17.25 17.75
CA PHE A 261 18.44 17.33 18.52
C PHE A 261 19.48 18.23 17.87
N GLN A 262 19.26 18.68 16.64
CA GLN A 262 20.19 19.55 15.93
C GLN A 262 20.17 21.01 16.42
N GLU A 263 19.12 21.45 17.11
CA GLU A 263 18.93 22.85 17.51
C GLU A 263 19.18 23.15 19.01
N ALA A 264 19.39 22.12 19.83
CA ALA A 264 19.49 22.28 21.29
C ALA A 264 20.93 22.23 21.85
N VAL A 265 21.98 22.34 21.01
CA VAL A 265 23.39 22.46 21.48
C VAL A 265 24.15 23.49 20.71
#